data_fd4d4554e81f4f7457c4c28a8559243d
#
_entry.id   fd4d4554e81f4f7457c4c28a8559243d
#
_cell.length_a   1.000
_cell.length_b   1.000
_cell.length_c   1.000
_cell.angle_alpha   90.00
_cell.angle_beta   90.00
_cell.angle_gamma   90.00
#
_symmetry.space_group_name_H-M   'P 1'
#
loop_
_entity.id
_entity.type
_entity.pdbx_description
1 polymer ?
#
loop_
_entity_poly.entity_id
_entity_poly.type
_entity_poly.pdbx_seq_one_letter_code
_entity_poly.pdbx_strand_id
1 'polypeptide(L)'
;MLKRAFILTILAISATVGVQGQKAPASDPTVVKATAAYAEVLLRRTDIQADLLAFGQDYTDTNPKILDLKVELASLDRSTERLLAAKPTQIERLTSALGKMMVRKAALDAELAHVERSYAKEHPEVKRAQKRAELFDSAINEVLK
;
A
#
# COMPACT_ATOMS: atom_id res chain seq x y z
N MET A 1 18.75 74.44 -25.26
CA MET A 1 19.76 73.41 -24.96
C MET A 1 19.09 72.31 -24.11
N LEU A 2 18.80 71.16 -24.73
CA LEU A 2 18.10 70.04 -24.09
C LEU A 2 19.09 69.22 -23.27
N LYS A 3 18.84 69.03 -21.97
CA LYS A 3 19.50 67.99 -21.16
C LYS A 3 18.54 66.81 -20.98
N ARG A 4 18.83 65.70 -21.65
CA ARG A 4 18.13 64.45 -21.51
C ARG A 4 18.65 63.73 -20.26
N ALA A 5 17.77 63.55 -19.25
CA ALA A 5 18.01 62.68 -18.10
C ALA A 5 17.62 61.24 -18.46
N PHE A 6 18.58 60.32 -18.46
CA PHE A 6 18.37 58.88 -18.60
C PHE A 6 18.03 58.31 -17.21
N ILE A 7 16.82 57.83 -17.03
CA ILE A 7 16.43 57.08 -15.84
C ILE A 7 16.68 55.61 -16.11
N LEU A 8 17.66 55.04 -15.42
CA LEU A 8 17.99 53.61 -15.46
C LEU A 8 17.12 52.86 -14.48
N THR A 9 16.10 52.16 -14.97
CA THR A 9 15.23 51.32 -14.14
C THR A 9 15.89 49.95 -13.97
N ILE A 10 16.41 49.65 -12.79
CA ILE A 10 16.95 48.36 -12.43
C ILE A 10 15.78 47.46 -12.03
N LEU A 11 15.48 46.47 -12.89
CA LEU A 11 14.48 45.46 -12.63
C LEU A 11 15.14 44.32 -11.80
N ALA A 12 14.85 44.28 -10.49
CA ALA A 12 15.29 43.22 -9.61
C ALA A 12 14.42 41.96 -9.86
N ILE A 13 14.96 40.97 -10.55
CA ILE A 13 14.32 39.66 -10.70
C ILE A 13 14.59 38.88 -9.42
N SER A 14 13.62 38.79 -8.54
CA SER A 14 13.65 37.89 -7.37
C SER A 14 13.33 36.47 -7.82
N ALA A 15 14.37 35.65 -8.03
CA ALA A 15 14.22 34.23 -8.26
C ALA A 15 13.81 33.55 -6.94
N THR A 16 12.53 33.29 -6.76
CA THR A 16 12.03 32.39 -5.71
C THR A 16 12.42 30.96 -6.09
N VAL A 17 13.50 30.47 -5.50
CA VAL A 17 13.86 29.04 -5.55
C VAL A 17 12.81 28.30 -4.73
N GLY A 18 11.80 27.74 -5.41
CA GLY A 18 10.87 26.80 -4.81
C GLY A 18 11.63 25.56 -4.40
N VAL A 19 11.81 25.37 -3.09
CA VAL A 19 12.27 24.09 -2.54
C VAL A 19 11.17 23.07 -2.81
N GLN A 20 11.22 22.42 -3.96
CA GLN A 20 10.45 21.19 -4.21
C GLN A 20 11.04 20.14 -3.28
N GLY A 21 10.26 19.77 -2.26
CA GLY A 21 10.60 18.62 -1.41
C GLY A 21 10.81 17.39 -2.28
N GLN A 22 12.06 17.07 -2.58
CA GLN A 22 12.42 15.87 -3.33
C GLN A 22 11.99 14.67 -2.48
N LYS A 23 10.89 14.03 -2.88
CA LYS A 23 10.50 12.72 -2.37
C LYS A 23 11.69 11.79 -2.63
N ALA A 24 12.27 11.22 -1.57
CA ALA A 24 13.40 10.30 -1.71
C ALA A 24 13.07 9.23 -2.77
N PRO A 25 13.99 8.91 -3.69
CA PRO A 25 13.72 7.95 -4.76
C PRO A 25 13.32 6.59 -4.16
N ALA A 26 12.33 5.94 -4.76
CA ALA A 26 11.99 4.56 -4.46
C ALA A 26 13.18 3.64 -4.83
N SER A 27 13.23 2.47 -4.19
CA SER A 27 14.24 1.46 -4.52
C SER A 27 14.03 0.92 -5.93
N ASP A 28 15.11 0.37 -6.53
CA ASP A 28 14.98 -0.38 -7.77
C ASP A 28 13.97 -1.53 -7.57
N PRO A 29 12.91 -1.62 -8.40
CA PRO A 29 11.92 -2.68 -8.30
C PRO A 29 12.52 -4.09 -8.36
N THR A 30 13.65 -4.28 -9.05
CA THR A 30 14.35 -5.57 -9.14
C THR A 30 14.89 -6.00 -7.78
N VAL A 31 15.47 -5.08 -7.03
CA VAL A 31 15.98 -5.33 -5.67
C VAL A 31 14.83 -5.66 -4.72
N VAL A 32 13.72 -4.93 -4.78
CA VAL A 32 12.54 -5.20 -3.95
C VAL A 32 11.96 -6.59 -4.25
N LYS A 33 11.84 -6.96 -5.53
CA LYS A 33 11.32 -8.27 -5.95
C LYS A 33 12.19 -9.45 -5.52
N ALA A 34 13.46 -9.22 -5.22
CA ALA A 34 14.38 -10.23 -4.68
C ALA A 34 14.23 -10.42 -3.16
N THR A 35 13.43 -9.62 -2.47
CA THR A 35 13.26 -9.70 -1.01
C THR A 35 12.33 -10.82 -0.57
N ALA A 36 12.57 -11.34 0.65
CA ALA A 36 11.72 -12.38 1.23
C ALA A 36 10.27 -11.88 1.48
N ALA A 37 10.08 -10.60 1.84
CA ALA A 37 8.75 -10.03 2.01
C ALA A 37 7.94 -10.06 0.72
N TYR A 38 8.57 -9.70 -0.41
CA TYR A 38 7.91 -9.74 -1.71
C TYR A 38 7.53 -11.17 -2.11
N ALA A 39 8.42 -12.14 -1.87
CA ALA A 39 8.16 -13.55 -2.17
C ALA A 39 6.95 -14.12 -1.38
N GLU A 40 6.83 -13.79 -0.09
CA GLU A 40 5.68 -14.21 0.75
C GLU A 40 4.36 -13.62 0.22
N VAL A 41 4.34 -12.34 -0.11
CA VAL A 41 3.14 -11.67 -0.64
C VAL A 41 2.79 -12.24 -2.03
N LEU A 42 3.79 -12.44 -2.89
CA LEU A 42 3.59 -13.01 -4.23
C LEU A 42 3.03 -14.42 -4.17
N LEU A 43 3.57 -15.28 -3.30
CA LEU A 43 3.08 -16.65 -3.10
C LEU A 43 1.58 -16.63 -2.77
N ARG A 44 1.19 -15.87 -1.74
CA ARG A 44 -0.23 -15.81 -1.33
C ARG A 44 -1.14 -15.24 -2.42
N ARG A 45 -0.67 -14.21 -3.17
CA ARG A 45 -1.41 -13.69 -4.32
C ARG A 45 -1.67 -14.77 -5.37
N THR A 46 -0.65 -15.56 -5.67
CA THR A 46 -0.76 -16.65 -6.66
C THR A 46 -1.75 -17.72 -6.20
N ASP A 47 -1.71 -18.11 -4.92
CA ASP A 47 -2.66 -19.06 -4.34
C ASP A 47 -4.10 -18.56 -4.50
N ILE A 48 -4.37 -17.27 -4.15
CA ILE A 48 -5.71 -16.69 -4.27
C ILE A 48 -6.17 -16.60 -5.73
N GLN A 49 -5.27 -16.29 -6.65
CA GLN A 49 -5.60 -16.25 -8.08
C GLN A 49 -5.96 -17.66 -8.59
N ALA A 50 -5.25 -18.69 -8.15
CA ALA A 50 -5.57 -20.08 -8.47
C ALA A 50 -6.93 -20.49 -7.87
N ASP A 51 -7.20 -20.12 -6.62
CA ASP A 51 -8.49 -20.36 -5.97
C ASP A 51 -9.64 -19.65 -6.71
N LEU A 52 -9.46 -18.39 -7.08
CA LEU A 52 -10.46 -17.63 -7.84
C LEU A 52 -10.74 -18.25 -9.21
N LEU A 53 -9.71 -18.78 -9.88
CA LEU A 53 -9.86 -19.48 -11.15
C LEU A 53 -10.66 -20.77 -10.97
N ALA A 54 -10.35 -21.56 -9.93
CA ALA A 54 -11.04 -22.81 -9.64
C ALA A 54 -12.51 -22.57 -9.23
N PHE A 55 -12.74 -21.69 -8.25
CA PHE A 55 -14.08 -21.40 -7.75
C PHE A 55 -14.95 -20.65 -8.76
N GLY A 56 -14.36 -19.83 -9.64
CA GLY A 56 -15.10 -19.11 -10.69
C GLY A 56 -15.76 -20.01 -11.73
N GLN A 57 -15.41 -21.29 -11.80
CA GLN A 57 -16.08 -22.27 -12.63
C GLN A 57 -17.39 -22.79 -12.01
N ASP A 58 -17.45 -22.83 -10.67
CA ASP A 58 -18.55 -23.47 -9.93
C ASP A 58 -19.47 -22.46 -9.22
N TYR A 59 -18.99 -21.25 -8.96
CA TYR A 59 -19.67 -20.23 -8.16
C TYR A 59 -19.83 -18.91 -8.89
N THR A 60 -20.90 -18.20 -8.56
CA THR A 60 -21.13 -16.84 -9.09
C THR A 60 -20.25 -15.80 -8.40
N ASP A 61 -20.05 -14.67 -9.05
CA ASP A 61 -19.28 -13.53 -8.51
C ASP A 61 -19.81 -12.96 -7.18
N THR A 62 -21.07 -13.24 -6.85
CA THR A 62 -21.73 -12.81 -5.60
C THR A 62 -21.55 -13.81 -4.47
N ASN A 63 -20.94 -14.98 -4.73
CA ASN A 63 -20.67 -15.96 -3.68
C ASN A 63 -19.77 -15.35 -2.60
N PRO A 64 -20.11 -15.48 -1.29
CA PRO A 64 -19.33 -14.90 -0.19
C PRO A 64 -17.85 -15.29 -0.23
N LYS A 65 -17.53 -16.54 -0.58
CA LYS A 65 -16.14 -17.01 -0.71
C LYS A 65 -15.38 -16.25 -1.81
N ILE A 66 -16.00 -16.04 -2.95
CA ILE A 66 -15.41 -15.28 -4.06
C ILE A 66 -15.20 -13.82 -3.64
N LEU A 67 -16.15 -13.22 -2.94
CA LEU A 67 -16.03 -11.85 -2.44
C LEU A 67 -14.89 -11.73 -1.42
N ASP A 68 -14.74 -12.68 -0.50
CA ASP A 68 -13.65 -12.69 0.49
C ASP A 68 -12.28 -12.79 -0.20
N LEU A 69 -12.12 -13.71 -1.16
CA LEU A 69 -10.88 -13.86 -1.92
C LEU A 69 -10.53 -12.60 -2.72
N LYS A 70 -11.53 -11.92 -3.32
CA LYS A 70 -11.32 -10.66 -4.04
C LYS A 70 -10.84 -9.55 -3.11
N VAL A 71 -11.37 -9.44 -1.90
CA VAL A 71 -10.92 -8.46 -0.89
C VAL A 71 -9.49 -8.77 -0.44
N GLU A 72 -9.20 -10.03 -0.13
CA GLU A 72 -7.86 -10.44 0.26
C GLU A 72 -6.84 -10.13 -0.84
N LEU A 73 -7.15 -10.46 -2.11
CA LEU A 73 -6.30 -10.15 -3.27
C LEU A 73 -6.04 -8.66 -3.40
N ALA A 74 -7.08 -7.82 -3.32
CA ALA A 74 -6.94 -6.37 -3.38
C ALA A 74 -6.06 -5.82 -2.24
N SER A 75 -6.12 -6.41 -1.04
CA SER A 75 -5.24 -6.02 0.07
C SER A 75 -3.78 -6.42 -0.17
N LEU A 76 -3.54 -7.59 -0.78
CA LEU A 76 -2.20 -8.03 -1.18
C LEU A 76 -1.63 -7.19 -2.33
N ASP A 77 -2.46 -6.71 -3.25
CA ASP A 77 -2.04 -5.78 -4.30
C ASP A 77 -1.54 -4.46 -3.69
N ARG A 78 -2.27 -3.89 -2.75
CA ARG A 78 -1.81 -2.71 -1.98
C ARG A 78 -0.52 -2.97 -1.22
N SER A 79 -0.36 -4.18 -0.64
CA SER A 79 0.88 -4.58 0.03
C SER A 79 2.06 -4.66 -0.95
N THR A 80 1.83 -5.18 -2.15
CA THR A 80 2.83 -5.22 -3.23
C THR A 80 3.26 -3.82 -3.65
N GLU A 81 2.31 -2.91 -3.88
CA GLU A 81 2.59 -1.51 -4.21
C GLU A 81 3.40 -0.83 -3.10
N ARG A 82 3.06 -1.10 -1.85
CA ARG A 82 3.77 -0.57 -0.69
C ARG A 82 5.21 -1.08 -0.59
N LEU A 83 5.44 -2.37 -0.87
CA LEU A 83 6.80 -2.92 -0.95
C LEU A 83 7.61 -2.26 -2.08
N LEU A 84 7.01 -2.10 -3.27
CA LEU A 84 7.67 -1.47 -4.43
C LEU A 84 7.95 0.02 -4.20
N ALA A 85 7.22 0.69 -3.33
CA ALA A 85 7.45 2.07 -2.93
C ALA A 85 8.50 2.22 -1.79
N ALA A 86 9.08 1.12 -1.29
CA ALA A 86 10.07 1.15 -0.21
C ALA A 86 11.33 1.93 -0.64
N LYS A 87 11.90 2.67 0.30
CA LYS A 87 13.14 3.42 0.10
C LYS A 87 14.36 2.48 0.18
N PRO A 88 15.50 2.84 -0.41
CA PRO A 88 16.73 2.04 -0.30
C PRO A 88 17.12 1.70 1.15
N THR A 89 16.89 2.62 2.09
CA THR A 89 17.15 2.43 3.52
C THR A 89 16.23 1.43 4.22
N GLN A 90 15.17 1.01 3.56
CA GLN A 90 14.17 0.08 4.11
C GLN A 90 14.32 -1.35 3.56
N ILE A 91 15.20 -1.57 2.57
CA ILE A 91 15.34 -2.88 1.90
C ILE A 91 15.65 -4.00 2.89
N GLU A 92 16.56 -3.77 3.83
CA GLU A 92 16.94 -4.76 4.84
C GLU A 92 15.78 -5.15 5.77
N ARG A 93 14.75 -4.32 5.87
CA ARG A 93 13.54 -4.56 6.66
C ARG A 93 12.49 -5.38 5.92
N LEU A 94 12.64 -5.59 4.60
CA LEU A 94 11.73 -6.38 3.78
C LEU A 94 11.94 -7.89 4.00
N THR A 95 11.82 -8.30 5.25
CA THR A 95 12.03 -9.67 5.72
C THR A 95 10.81 -10.56 5.47
N SER A 96 11.00 -11.88 5.57
CA SER A 96 9.88 -12.86 5.55
C SER A 96 8.83 -12.56 6.64
N ALA A 97 9.28 -12.13 7.84
CA ALA A 97 8.36 -11.76 8.91
C ALA A 97 7.43 -10.61 8.51
N LEU A 98 7.95 -9.56 7.85
CA LEU A 98 7.14 -8.47 7.32
C LEU A 98 6.16 -8.98 6.26
N GLY A 99 6.62 -9.83 5.33
CA GLY A 99 5.75 -10.42 4.30
C GLY A 99 4.60 -11.21 4.90
N LYS A 100 4.87 -12.05 5.92
CA LYS A 100 3.84 -12.80 6.66
C LYS A 100 2.86 -11.88 7.38
N MET A 101 3.31 -10.77 7.97
CA MET A 101 2.40 -9.78 8.56
C MET A 101 1.48 -9.16 7.52
N MET A 102 1.99 -8.83 6.33
CA MET A 102 1.19 -8.29 5.23
C MET A 102 0.16 -9.30 4.73
N VAL A 103 0.53 -10.56 4.57
CA VAL A 103 -0.38 -11.66 4.22
C VAL A 103 -1.47 -11.82 5.29
N ARG A 104 -1.08 -11.83 6.57
CA ARG A 104 -2.07 -11.93 7.66
C ARG A 104 -3.01 -10.73 7.72
N LYS A 105 -2.50 -9.54 7.50
CA LYS A 105 -3.32 -8.31 7.41
C LYS A 105 -4.34 -8.41 6.29
N ALA A 106 -3.95 -8.92 5.11
CA ALA A 106 -4.87 -9.10 3.98
C ALA A 106 -6.00 -10.09 4.31
N ALA A 107 -5.70 -11.19 4.98
CA ALA A 107 -6.73 -12.13 5.45
C ALA A 107 -7.68 -11.48 6.49
N LEU A 108 -7.16 -10.61 7.38
CA LEU A 108 -7.97 -9.87 8.34
C LEU A 108 -8.86 -8.80 7.67
N ASP A 109 -8.41 -8.19 6.56
CA ASP A 109 -9.24 -7.29 5.76
C ASP A 109 -10.43 -8.03 5.12
N ALA A 110 -10.20 -9.26 4.64
CA ALA A 110 -11.26 -10.11 4.11
C ALA A 110 -12.25 -10.52 5.21
N GLU A 111 -11.74 -10.90 6.41
CA GLU A 111 -12.57 -11.17 7.59
C GLU A 111 -13.42 -9.96 7.97
N LEU A 112 -12.86 -8.77 8.02
CA LEU A 112 -13.58 -7.53 8.29
C LEU A 112 -14.69 -7.29 7.26
N ALA A 113 -14.34 -7.36 5.97
CA ALA A 113 -15.32 -7.18 4.88
C ALA A 113 -16.43 -8.25 4.93
N HIS A 114 -16.12 -9.48 5.36
CA HIS A 114 -17.11 -10.53 5.55
C HIS A 114 -18.12 -10.16 6.65
N VAL A 115 -17.66 -9.76 7.83
CA VAL A 115 -18.55 -9.40 8.93
C VAL A 115 -19.32 -8.10 8.67
N GLU A 116 -18.75 -7.13 7.93
CA GLU A 116 -19.43 -5.90 7.53
C GLU A 116 -20.60 -6.13 6.56
N ARG A 117 -20.59 -7.22 5.80
CA ARG A 117 -21.75 -7.61 4.97
C ARG A 117 -22.91 -8.14 5.79
N SER A 118 -22.66 -8.64 6.99
CA SER A 118 -23.66 -9.29 7.83
C SER A 118 -24.13 -8.43 9.01
N TYR A 119 -23.33 -7.45 9.41
CA TYR A 119 -23.56 -6.68 10.65
C TYR A 119 -23.37 -5.17 10.41
N ALA A 120 -24.09 -4.36 11.20
CA ALA A 120 -23.88 -2.91 11.22
C ALA A 120 -22.49 -2.56 11.78
N LYS A 121 -21.95 -1.39 11.40
CA LYS A 121 -20.61 -0.93 11.79
C LYS A 121 -20.36 -0.88 13.30
N GLU A 122 -21.41 -0.63 14.07
CA GLU A 122 -21.36 -0.54 15.54
C GLU A 122 -21.36 -1.92 16.23
N HIS A 123 -21.61 -2.99 15.46
CA HIS A 123 -21.67 -4.34 16.01
C HIS A 123 -20.32 -4.75 16.64
N PRO A 124 -20.30 -5.44 17.81
CA PRO A 124 -19.05 -5.82 18.47
C PRO A 124 -18.11 -6.68 17.62
N GLU A 125 -18.64 -7.54 16.74
CA GLU A 125 -17.85 -8.36 15.82
C GLU A 125 -17.09 -7.49 14.80
N VAL A 126 -17.76 -6.49 14.20
CA VAL A 126 -17.14 -5.56 13.26
C VAL A 126 -16.02 -4.79 13.94
N LYS A 127 -16.27 -4.23 15.14
CA LYS A 127 -15.26 -3.50 15.92
C LYS A 127 -14.06 -4.38 16.29
N ARG A 128 -14.29 -5.67 16.63
CA ARG A 128 -13.20 -6.61 16.91
C ARG A 128 -12.36 -6.91 15.66
N ALA A 129 -13.01 -7.21 14.52
CA ALA A 129 -12.34 -7.48 13.27
C ALA A 129 -11.52 -6.26 12.80
N GLN A 130 -12.11 -5.06 12.86
CA GLN A 130 -11.43 -3.79 12.53
C GLN A 130 -10.18 -3.60 13.40
N LYS A 131 -10.32 -3.73 14.73
CA LYS A 131 -9.18 -3.54 15.64
C LYS A 131 -8.04 -4.54 15.39
N ARG A 132 -8.36 -5.79 15.02
CA ARG A 132 -7.36 -6.79 14.64
C ARG A 132 -6.60 -6.37 13.37
N ALA A 133 -7.30 -5.91 12.33
CA ALA A 133 -6.68 -5.44 11.10
C ALA A 133 -5.80 -4.21 11.34
N GLU A 134 -6.24 -3.25 12.16
CA GLU A 134 -5.50 -2.04 12.55
C GLU A 134 -4.21 -2.36 13.32
N LEU A 135 -4.21 -3.36 14.20
CA LEU A 135 -3.00 -3.78 14.92
C LEU A 135 -1.92 -4.27 13.97
N PHE A 136 -2.27 -5.06 12.96
CA PHE A 136 -1.31 -5.52 11.95
C PHE A 136 -0.82 -4.38 11.07
N ASP A 137 -1.70 -3.46 10.66
CA ASP A 137 -1.28 -2.29 9.88
C ASP A 137 -0.30 -1.41 10.68
N SER A 138 -0.56 -1.19 11.98
CA SER A 138 0.34 -0.43 12.86
C SER A 138 1.70 -1.10 12.98
N ALA A 139 1.77 -2.42 13.16
CA ALA A 139 3.01 -3.17 13.25
C ALA A 139 3.81 -3.12 11.93
N ILE A 140 3.14 -3.26 10.78
CA ILE A 140 3.75 -3.13 9.46
C ILE A 140 4.33 -1.72 9.27
N ASN A 141 3.57 -0.69 9.68
CA ASN A 141 4.02 0.71 9.63
C ASN A 141 5.26 0.95 10.49
N GLU A 142 5.32 0.31 11.67
CA GLU A 142 6.47 0.43 12.58
C GLU A 142 7.74 -0.16 11.96
N VAL A 143 7.65 -1.34 11.34
CA VAL A 143 8.79 -1.98 10.65
C VAL A 143 9.28 -1.13 9.47
N LEU A 144 8.39 -0.46 8.75
CA LEU A 144 8.71 0.32 7.55
C LEU A 144 9.10 1.78 7.84
N LYS A 145 9.12 2.25 9.07
CA LYS A 145 9.63 3.57 9.43
C LYS A 145 11.15 3.64 9.32
#